data_875321a3d6d1500cd3fe512a91c0712c
#
_entry.id   875321a3d6d1500cd3fe512a91c0712c
#
_cell.length_a   1.000
_cell.length_b   1.000
_cell.length_c   1.000
_cell.angle_alpha   90.00
_cell.angle_beta   90.00
_cell.angle_gamma   90.00
#
_symmetry.space_group_name_H-M   'P 1'
#
loop_
_entity.id
_entity.type
_entity.pdbx_description
1 polymer ?
#
loop_
_entity_poly.entity_id
_entity_poly.type
_entity_poly.pdbx_seq_one_letter_code
_entity_poly.pdbx_strand_id
1 'polypeptide(L)'
;MKTLLIDKNKNEKSQINLQVQRVEANIWKELGFHKHHYLTHELNPSAKCFLFTWDDVPVAFIAILNSPRRGKANGHSVSRLVILPDYQGLGLSSMILNFCGGILKSLGGDYILYMKTIHDKVGDFMSRNSNWEATSYNGKVRSDKSAESEGKRYQNRLTRKSHCYKFVGSAIYGYEDILKPIKEMRENKLCVQLSLF
;
A
#
# COMPACT_ATOMS: atom_id res chain seq x y z
N MET A 1 -24.08 -12.03 2.96
CA MET A 1 -23.78 -10.64 2.61
C MET A 1 -24.06 -9.80 3.85
N LYS A 2 -23.03 -9.52 4.69
CA LYS A 2 -23.20 -8.62 5.85
C LYS A 2 -23.09 -7.20 5.33
N THR A 3 -24.18 -6.48 5.27
CA THR A 3 -24.18 -5.06 4.94
C THR A 3 -23.63 -4.29 6.14
N LEU A 4 -22.42 -3.77 6.00
CA LEU A 4 -21.83 -2.87 6.99
C LEU A 4 -22.55 -1.53 6.88
N LEU A 5 -23.54 -1.30 7.74
CA LEU A 5 -24.11 0.01 7.97
C LEU A 5 -23.13 0.81 8.84
N ILE A 6 -22.24 1.55 8.19
CA ILE A 6 -21.49 2.60 8.89
C ILE A 6 -22.44 3.78 9.01
N ASP A 7 -22.93 4.01 10.23
CA ASP A 7 -23.73 5.19 10.53
C ASP A 7 -22.88 6.44 10.40
N LYS A 8 -23.08 7.19 9.32
CA LYS A 8 -22.37 8.43 9.00
C LYS A 8 -22.66 9.58 9.98
N ASN A 9 -23.58 9.39 10.90
CA ASN A 9 -24.08 10.44 11.81
C ASN A 9 -23.46 10.42 13.21
N LYS A 10 -22.57 9.48 13.52
CA LYS A 10 -21.86 9.48 14.80
C LYS A 10 -20.47 10.05 14.64
N ASN A 11 -20.21 11.14 15.36
CA ASN A 11 -18.88 11.76 15.56
C ASN A 11 -17.88 10.87 16.31
N GLU A 12 -18.15 9.61 16.51
CA GLU A 12 -17.24 8.64 17.09
C GLU A 12 -16.37 8.05 15.97
N LYS A 13 -15.05 8.19 16.11
CA LYS A 13 -14.08 7.53 15.24
C LYS A 13 -14.31 6.04 15.29
N SER A 14 -14.95 5.49 14.29
CA SER A 14 -15.16 4.03 14.20
C SER A 14 -13.80 3.36 14.12
N GLN A 15 -13.49 2.50 15.08
CA GLN A 15 -12.29 1.69 15.08
C GLN A 15 -12.58 0.39 14.33
N ILE A 16 -11.67 0.00 13.44
CA ILE A 16 -11.71 -1.28 12.76
C ILE A 16 -10.53 -2.10 13.22
N ASN A 17 -10.79 -3.30 13.68
CA ASN A 17 -9.76 -4.28 14.00
C ASN A 17 -9.44 -5.09 12.75
N LEU A 18 -8.30 -4.81 12.14
CA LEU A 18 -7.77 -5.61 11.04
C LEU A 18 -6.71 -6.57 11.58
N GLN A 19 -6.69 -7.75 11.01
CA GLN A 19 -5.54 -8.63 11.17
C GLN A 19 -4.64 -8.43 9.96
N VAL A 20 -3.34 -8.38 10.19
CA VAL A 20 -2.33 -8.31 9.14
C VAL A 20 -1.44 -9.53 9.20
N GLN A 21 -1.18 -10.11 8.04
CA GLN A 21 -0.35 -11.29 7.90
C GLN A 21 0.67 -11.09 6.79
N ARG A 22 1.93 -11.47 7.05
CA ARG A 22 2.93 -11.62 6.02
C ARG A 22 2.61 -12.87 5.20
N VAL A 23 2.52 -12.73 3.88
CA VAL A 23 2.13 -13.82 2.98
C VAL A 23 3.10 -13.97 1.80
N GLU A 24 3.09 -15.14 1.19
CA GLU A 24 3.82 -15.39 -0.05
C GLU A 24 3.13 -14.70 -1.25
N ALA A 25 3.91 -14.49 -2.33
CA ALA A 25 3.42 -13.78 -3.51
C ALA A 25 2.29 -14.50 -4.25
N ASN A 26 2.19 -15.84 -4.12
CA ASN A 26 1.13 -16.66 -4.75
C ASN A 26 -0.28 -16.28 -4.25
N ILE A 27 -0.42 -15.85 -2.99
CA ILE A 27 -1.69 -15.39 -2.39
C ILE A 27 -2.35 -14.28 -3.22
N TRP A 28 -1.56 -13.46 -3.91
CA TRP A 28 -2.03 -12.45 -4.87
C TRP A 28 -2.97 -13.04 -5.94
N LYS A 29 -2.63 -14.21 -6.47
CA LYS A 29 -3.43 -14.91 -7.48
C LYS A 29 -4.47 -15.83 -6.84
N GLU A 30 -4.13 -16.54 -5.79
CA GLU A 30 -5.01 -17.50 -5.12
C GLU A 30 -6.28 -16.85 -4.58
N LEU A 31 -6.15 -15.70 -3.93
CA LEU A 31 -7.30 -14.94 -3.41
C LEU A 31 -7.90 -13.95 -4.44
N GLY A 32 -7.44 -14.00 -5.69
CA GLY A 32 -8.03 -13.24 -6.78
C GLY A 32 -7.76 -11.73 -6.78
N PHE A 33 -6.86 -11.21 -5.94
CA PHE A 33 -6.54 -9.78 -5.89
C PHE A 33 -6.03 -9.24 -7.23
N HIS A 34 -5.35 -10.06 -8.02
CA HIS A 34 -4.84 -9.71 -9.36
C HIS A 34 -5.94 -9.24 -10.32
N LYS A 35 -7.18 -9.70 -10.14
CA LYS A 35 -8.33 -9.34 -10.98
C LYS A 35 -8.79 -7.88 -10.75
N HIS A 36 -8.47 -7.32 -9.60
CA HIS A 36 -8.89 -5.98 -9.18
C HIS A 36 -7.80 -4.91 -9.35
N HIS A 37 -6.66 -5.26 -9.96
CA HIS A 37 -5.57 -4.32 -10.17
C HIS A 37 -5.37 -4.00 -11.65
N TYR A 38 -5.21 -2.71 -11.97
CA TYR A 38 -5.12 -2.20 -13.35
C TYR A 38 -3.78 -2.49 -14.06
N LEU A 39 -2.74 -2.90 -13.34
CA LEU A 39 -1.45 -3.29 -13.91
C LEU A 39 -1.44 -4.79 -14.27
N THR A 40 -0.27 -5.26 -14.68
CA THR A 40 -0.07 -6.68 -14.97
C THR A 40 -0.43 -7.57 -13.79
N HIS A 41 -0.91 -8.77 -14.08
CA HIS A 41 -1.29 -9.77 -13.08
C HIS A 41 -0.08 -10.36 -12.34
N GLU A 42 1.13 -10.13 -12.88
CA GLU A 42 2.36 -10.63 -12.26
C GLU A 42 2.82 -9.73 -11.11
N LEU A 43 3.31 -10.38 -10.07
CA LEU A 43 3.93 -9.74 -8.92
C LEU A 43 5.43 -9.97 -8.97
N ASN A 44 6.22 -8.98 -8.56
CA ASN A 44 7.66 -9.18 -8.43
C ASN A 44 7.93 -10.18 -7.28
N PRO A 45 8.69 -11.27 -7.52
CA PRO A 45 8.96 -12.30 -6.50
C PRO A 45 9.65 -11.77 -5.23
N SER A 46 10.40 -10.67 -5.35
CA SER A 46 11.07 -10.03 -4.20
C SER A 46 10.16 -9.13 -3.37
N ALA A 47 8.88 -9.04 -3.71
CA ALA A 47 7.95 -8.19 -2.99
C ALA A 47 7.65 -8.75 -1.59
N LYS A 48 7.67 -7.86 -0.61
CA LYS A 48 7.11 -8.14 0.71
C LYS A 48 5.59 -7.99 0.61
N CYS A 49 4.86 -9.10 0.78
CA CYS A 49 3.41 -9.15 0.62
C CYS A 49 2.71 -9.23 1.96
N PHE A 50 1.64 -8.43 2.13
CA PHE A 50 0.84 -8.43 3.34
C PHE A 50 -0.63 -8.56 2.97
N LEU A 51 -1.29 -9.50 3.65
CA LEU A 51 -2.73 -9.71 3.59
C LEU A 51 -3.37 -9.07 4.81
N PHE A 52 -4.43 -8.30 4.56
CA PHE A 52 -5.27 -7.76 5.62
C PHE A 52 -6.61 -8.48 5.61
N THR A 53 -7.03 -8.94 6.79
CA THR A 53 -8.33 -9.58 6.99
C THR A 53 -9.14 -8.83 8.03
N TRP A 54 -10.46 -8.91 7.90
CA TRP A 54 -11.43 -8.42 8.85
C TRP A 54 -12.37 -9.56 9.21
N ASP A 55 -12.42 -9.94 10.48
CA ASP A 55 -13.12 -11.15 10.93
C ASP A 55 -12.73 -12.39 10.08
N ASP A 56 -11.44 -12.59 9.89
CA ASP A 56 -10.82 -13.64 9.07
C ASP A 56 -11.15 -13.60 7.56
N VAL A 57 -11.92 -12.61 7.09
CA VAL A 57 -12.24 -12.43 5.68
C VAL A 57 -11.17 -11.53 5.02
N PRO A 58 -10.55 -11.95 3.91
CA PRO A 58 -9.63 -11.12 3.14
C PRO A 58 -10.30 -9.82 2.68
N VAL A 59 -9.69 -8.68 2.97
CA VAL A 59 -10.23 -7.36 2.58
C VAL A 59 -9.24 -6.55 1.75
N ALA A 60 -7.95 -6.73 1.96
CA ALA A 60 -6.92 -5.98 1.25
C ALA A 60 -5.61 -6.75 1.12
N PHE A 61 -4.86 -6.38 0.10
CA PHE A 61 -3.51 -6.88 -0.16
C PHE A 61 -2.59 -5.72 -0.53
N ILE A 62 -1.38 -5.70 0.04
CA ILE A 62 -0.33 -4.77 -0.35
C ILE A 62 0.97 -5.51 -0.61
N ALA A 63 1.70 -5.10 -1.64
CA ALA A 63 3.03 -5.56 -1.95
C ALA A 63 4.02 -4.40 -1.95
N ILE A 64 5.12 -4.56 -1.22
CA ILE A 64 6.16 -3.54 -1.04
C ILE A 64 7.48 -4.09 -1.55
N LEU A 65 8.17 -3.32 -2.38
CA LEU A 65 9.49 -3.64 -2.92
C LEU A 65 10.58 -2.80 -2.24
N ASN A 66 11.74 -3.39 -2.07
CA ASN A 66 12.95 -2.61 -1.83
C ASN A 66 13.20 -1.70 -3.05
N SER A 67 13.37 -0.43 -2.80
CA SER A 67 13.55 0.60 -3.83
C SER A 67 14.58 1.62 -3.35
N PRO A 68 15.86 1.20 -3.25
CA PRO A 68 16.92 2.09 -2.80
C PRO A 68 17.00 3.29 -3.73
N ARG A 69 17.27 4.46 -3.15
CA ARG A 69 17.43 5.73 -3.87
C ARG A 69 18.72 6.39 -3.45
N ARG A 70 19.24 7.31 -4.27
CA ARG A 70 20.45 8.05 -3.94
C ARG A 70 20.32 8.70 -2.56
N GLY A 71 21.23 8.38 -1.63
CA GLY A 71 21.21 8.85 -0.25
C GLY A 71 20.15 8.22 0.66
N LYS A 72 19.43 7.17 0.19
CA LYS A 72 18.40 6.43 0.94
C LYS A 72 18.49 4.96 0.59
N ALA A 73 19.42 4.25 1.24
CA ALA A 73 19.67 2.83 0.97
C ALA A 73 18.44 1.95 1.28
N ASN A 74 17.69 2.29 2.32
CA ASN A 74 16.52 1.54 2.80
C ASN A 74 15.19 2.09 2.29
N GLY A 75 15.18 2.68 1.08
CA GLY A 75 13.95 3.07 0.41
C GLY A 75 13.09 1.87 0.05
N HIS A 76 11.79 1.97 0.27
CA HIS A 76 10.78 0.98 -0.11
C HIS A 76 9.70 1.63 -0.96
N SER A 77 9.08 0.90 -1.85
CA SER A 77 7.97 1.43 -2.67
C SER A 77 6.80 0.47 -2.72
N VAL A 78 5.59 1.02 -2.64
CA VAL A 78 4.36 0.25 -2.88
C VAL A 78 4.33 -0.17 -4.35
N SER A 79 4.31 -1.47 -4.58
CA SER A 79 4.21 -2.09 -5.92
C SER A 79 2.76 -2.39 -6.27
N ARG A 80 1.98 -2.89 -5.32
CA ARG A 80 0.56 -3.20 -5.46
C ARG A 80 -0.17 -2.81 -4.19
N LEU A 81 -1.37 -2.27 -4.34
CA LEU A 81 -2.35 -2.09 -3.28
C LEU A 81 -3.72 -2.37 -3.87
N VAL A 82 -4.44 -3.31 -3.29
CA VAL A 82 -5.82 -3.64 -3.67
C VAL A 82 -6.67 -3.72 -2.41
N ILE A 83 -7.78 -3.01 -2.44
CA ILE A 83 -8.90 -3.18 -1.51
C ILE A 83 -10.00 -3.87 -2.31
N LEU A 84 -10.55 -4.97 -1.80
CA LEU A 84 -11.63 -5.67 -2.48
C LEU A 84 -12.87 -4.77 -2.62
N PRO A 85 -13.66 -4.91 -3.70
CA PRO A 85 -14.74 -3.98 -4.04
C PRO A 85 -15.71 -3.70 -2.90
N ASP A 86 -16.11 -4.73 -2.14
CA ASP A 86 -17.06 -4.63 -1.04
C ASP A 86 -16.56 -3.80 0.15
N TYR A 87 -15.25 -3.53 0.21
CA TYR A 87 -14.59 -2.80 1.29
C TYR A 87 -14.01 -1.46 0.83
N GLN A 88 -14.25 -1.07 -0.43
CA GLN A 88 -13.82 0.24 -0.93
C GLN A 88 -14.70 1.37 -0.34
N GLY A 89 -14.10 2.57 -0.24
CA GLY A 89 -14.79 3.72 0.35
C GLY A 89 -14.72 3.81 1.88
N LEU A 90 -14.24 2.77 2.58
CA LEU A 90 -14.09 2.74 4.04
C LEU A 90 -12.77 3.39 4.54
N GLY A 91 -11.98 3.98 3.69
CA GLY A 91 -10.68 4.56 4.08
C GLY A 91 -9.55 3.56 4.30
N LEU A 92 -9.76 2.25 4.04
CA LEU A 92 -8.78 1.18 4.30
C LEU A 92 -7.43 1.42 3.59
N SER A 93 -7.44 1.94 2.37
CA SER A 93 -6.19 2.23 1.64
C SER A 93 -5.30 3.22 2.39
N SER A 94 -5.89 4.28 2.97
CA SER A 94 -5.14 5.27 3.73
C SER A 94 -4.58 4.69 5.03
N MET A 95 -5.38 3.91 5.73
CA MET A 95 -4.98 3.26 6.98
C MET A 95 -3.84 2.28 6.74
N ILE A 96 -3.96 1.41 5.73
CA ILE A 96 -2.94 0.42 5.37
C ILE A 96 -1.63 1.10 4.93
N LEU A 97 -1.71 2.15 4.12
CA LEU A 97 -0.54 2.90 3.68
C LEU A 97 0.17 3.59 4.85
N ASN A 98 -0.58 4.22 5.76
CA ASN A 98 -0.02 4.86 6.96
C ASN A 98 0.60 3.82 7.90
N PHE A 99 -0.05 2.68 8.11
CA PHE A 99 0.47 1.59 8.90
C PHE A 99 1.79 1.05 8.32
N CYS A 100 1.82 0.72 7.03
CA CYS A 100 3.04 0.23 6.38
C CYS A 100 4.18 1.27 6.40
N GLY A 101 3.86 2.55 6.24
CA GLY A 101 4.83 3.62 6.37
C GLY A 101 5.38 3.73 7.78
N GLY A 102 4.50 3.66 8.78
CA GLY A 102 4.85 3.75 10.19
C GLY A 102 5.74 2.60 10.67
N ILE A 103 5.41 1.36 10.30
CA ILE A 103 6.25 0.19 10.68
C ILE A 103 7.59 0.17 9.96
N LEU A 104 7.69 0.67 8.75
CA LEU A 104 9.00 0.84 8.11
C LEU A 104 9.83 1.90 8.82
N LYS A 105 9.20 3.00 9.21
CA LYS A 105 9.88 4.09 9.91
C LYS A 105 10.34 3.70 11.32
N SER A 106 9.69 2.75 11.99
CA SER A 106 10.12 2.24 13.31
C SER A 106 11.48 1.55 13.29
N LEU A 107 11.91 1.05 12.11
CA LEU A 107 13.25 0.49 11.91
C LEU A 107 14.37 1.56 12.01
N GLY A 108 14.00 2.84 12.07
CA GLY A 108 14.93 3.95 12.17
C GLY A 108 15.64 4.30 10.87
N GLY A 109 16.61 5.24 10.96
CA GLY A 109 17.49 5.59 9.84
C GLY A 109 16.76 6.02 8.57
N ASP A 110 17.16 5.40 7.46
CA ASP A 110 16.72 5.75 6.10
C ASP A 110 15.53 4.94 5.59
N TYR A 111 14.82 4.21 6.48
CA TYR A 111 13.64 3.45 6.08
C TYR A 111 12.49 4.39 5.72
N ILE A 112 12.13 4.42 4.46
CA ILE A 112 11.10 5.31 3.91
C ILE A 112 10.21 4.52 2.97
N LEU A 113 8.89 4.66 3.12
CA LEU A 113 7.93 4.16 2.15
C LEU A 113 7.60 5.24 1.12
N TYR A 114 7.73 4.86 -0.15
CA TYR A 114 7.31 5.67 -1.29
C TYR A 114 6.06 5.09 -1.92
N MET A 115 5.15 5.96 -2.31
CA MET A 115 3.98 5.60 -3.11
C MET A 115 4.04 6.34 -4.44
N LYS A 116 3.79 5.60 -5.52
CA LYS A 116 3.59 6.15 -6.85
C LYS A 116 2.31 5.57 -7.43
N THR A 117 1.38 6.43 -7.82
CA THR A 117 0.11 6.04 -8.40
C THR A 117 -0.30 6.99 -9.52
N ILE A 118 -1.14 6.49 -10.43
CA ILE A 118 -1.88 7.31 -11.42
C ILE A 118 -3.36 7.43 -11.02
N HIS A 119 -3.74 6.91 -9.86
CA HIS A 119 -5.12 6.91 -9.38
C HIS A 119 -5.38 8.20 -8.62
N ASP A 120 -6.21 9.08 -9.19
CA ASP A 120 -6.43 10.43 -8.67
C ASP A 120 -6.97 10.44 -7.23
N LYS A 121 -7.94 9.56 -6.89
CA LYS A 121 -8.47 9.47 -5.52
C LYS A 121 -7.39 9.17 -4.48
N VAL A 122 -6.41 8.32 -4.83
CA VAL A 122 -5.27 8.02 -3.95
C VAL A 122 -4.32 9.20 -3.88
N GLY A 123 -4.07 9.85 -5.02
CA GLY A 123 -3.26 11.08 -5.10
C GLY A 123 -3.87 12.22 -4.26
N ASP A 124 -5.17 12.43 -4.37
CA ASP A 124 -5.92 13.44 -3.62
C ASP A 124 -5.90 13.16 -2.12
N PHE A 125 -6.05 11.90 -1.72
CA PHE A 125 -5.87 11.51 -0.32
C PHE A 125 -4.48 11.90 0.18
N MET A 126 -3.44 11.51 -0.55
CA MET A 126 -2.05 11.79 -0.14
C MET A 126 -1.74 13.28 -0.08
N SER A 127 -2.30 14.08 -0.98
CA SER A 127 -2.08 15.54 -0.99
C SER A 127 -2.67 16.25 0.23
N ARG A 128 -3.70 15.67 0.84
CA ARG A 128 -4.39 16.21 2.03
C ARG A 128 -3.94 15.59 3.34
N ASN A 129 -3.15 14.52 3.29
CA ASN A 129 -2.72 13.79 4.47
C ASN A 129 -1.31 14.22 4.89
N SER A 130 -1.19 14.82 6.09
CA SER A 130 0.08 15.30 6.65
C SER A 130 1.16 14.22 6.84
N ASN A 131 0.78 12.94 6.82
CA ASN A 131 1.73 11.82 6.87
C ASN A 131 2.48 11.59 5.55
N TRP A 132 2.10 12.31 4.47
CA TRP A 132 2.67 12.13 3.14
C TRP A 132 3.17 13.45 2.57
N GLU A 133 4.40 13.45 2.09
CA GLU A 133 5.04 14.59 1.45
C GLU A 133 5.28 14.30 -0.03
N ALA A 134 4.91 15.25 -0.89
CA ALA A 134 5.15 15.14 -2.32
C ALA A 134 6.65 15.09 -2.64
N THR A 135 7.04 14.16 -3.50
CA THR A 135 8.42 14.12 -3.99
C THR A 135 8.59 15.04 -5.20
N SER A 136 9.85 15.32 -5.58
CA SER A 136 10.17 16.13 -6.77
C SER A 136 9.63 15.55 -8.10
N TYR A 137 9.16 14.30 -8.09
CA TYR A 137 8.54 13.63 -9.23
C TYR A 137 7.01 13.71 -9.23
N ASN A 138 6.40 14.31 -8.19
CA ASN A 138 4.95 14.47 -8.11
C ASN A 138 4.44 15.40 -9.20
N GLY A 139 3.29 15.04 -9.80
CA GLY A 139 2.66 15.81 -10.86
C GLY A 139 3.36 15.76 -12.22
N LYS A 140 4.47 15.05 -12.36
CA LYS A 140 5.19 14.95 -13.62
C LYS A 140 4.57 13.86 -14.52
N VAL A 141 4.47 14.21 -15.80
CA VAL A 141 4.20 13.25 -16.88
C VAL A 141 5.49 12.48 -17.13
N ARG A 142 5.43 11.16 -17.19
CA ARG A 142 6.59 10.36 -17.57
C ARG A 142 6.89 10.52 -19.06
N SER A 143 8.10 10.98 -19.38
CA SER A 143 8.71 10.67 -20.66
C SER A 143 9.32 9.27 -20.56
N ASP A 144 8.60 8.25 -20.96
CA ASP A 144 9.12 6.88 -20.91
C ASP A 144 9.92 6.59 -22.19
N LYS A 145 11.22 6.90 -22.15
CA LYS A 145 12.14 6.46 -23.20
C LYS A 145 12.23 4.93 -23.30
N SER A 146 11.81 4.21 -22.25
CA SER A 146 11.72 2.73 -22.26
C SER A 146 10.43 2.21 -22.91
N ALA A 147 9.41 3.04 -23.10
CA ALA A 147 8.17 2.62 -23.78
C ALA A 147 8.35 2.45 -25.30
N GLU A 148 9.38 3.05 -25.87
CA GLU A 148 9.71 2.88 -27.30
C GLU A 148 10.19 1.46 -27.62
N SER A 149 10.75 0.75 -26.63
CA SER A 149 11.27 -0.62 -26.80
C SER A 149 10.24 -1.73 -26.57
N GLU A 150 9.10 -1.46 -25.92
CA GLU A 150 8.12 -2.47 -25.53
C GLU A 150 6.81 -2.47 -26.34
N GLY A 151 6.72 -1.69 -27.43
CA GLY A 151 5.59 -1.69 -28.35
C GLY A 151 4.30 -1.04 -27.81
N LYS A 152 3.34 -0.86 -28.69
CA LYS A 152 2.11 -0.04 -28.60
C LYS A 152 1.21 -0.17 -27.33
N ARG A 153 1.48 -1.05 -26.40
CA ARG A 153 0.66 -1.26 -25.20
C ARG A 153 0.74 -0.11 -24.16
N TYR A 154 1.69 0.80 -24.28
CA TYR A 154 1.96 1.84 -23.27
C TYR A 154 1.61 3.27 -23.68
N GLN A 155 1.11 3.51 -24.89
CA GLN A 155 0.80 4.86 -25.39
C GLN A 155 -0.19 5.63 -24.52
N ASN A 156 -1.12 4.96 -23.81
CA ASN A 156 -2.07 5.62 -22.93
C ASN A 156 -1.49 6.08 -21.56
N ARG A 157 -0.23 5.75 -21.25
CA ARG A 157 0.42 6.13 -20.00
C ARG A 157 1.22 7.43 -20.10
N LEU A 158 1.57 7.85 -21.31
CA LEU A 158 2.42 9.02 -21.55
C LEU A 158 1.76 10.37 -21.19
N THR A 159 0.43 10.40 -21.08
CA THR A 159 -0.31 11.64 -20.84
C THR A 159 -0.77 11.82 -19.39
N ARG A 160 -0.68 10.78 -18.55
CA ARG A 160 -1.18 10.86 -17.18
C ARG A 160 -0.12 11.35 -16.20
N LYS A 161 -0.47 12.37 -15.42
CA LYS A 161 0.33 12.83 -14.29
C LYS A 161 0.44 11.70 -13.26
N SER A 162 1.60 11.51 -12.69
CA SER A 162 1.80 10.54 -11.61
C SER A 162 1.85 11.25 -10.26
N HIS A 163 1.11 10.73 -9.31
CA HIS A 163 1.16 11.15 -7.91
C HIS A 163 2.30 10.39 -7.22
N CYS A 164 3.31 11.12 -6.72
CA CYS A 164 4.50 10.55 -6.13
C CYS A 164 4.74 11.15 -4.74
N TYR A 165 4.64 10.33 -3.71
CA TYR A 165 4.76 10.75 -2.32
C TYR A 165 5.73 9.86 -1.55
N LYS A 166 6.25 10.40 -0.44
CA LYS A 166 7.00 9.66 0.58
C LYS A 166 6.30 9.80 1.92
N PHE A 167 6.34 8.75 2.71
CA PHE A 167 5.80 8.76 4.07
C PHE A 167 6.72 9.57 5.01
N VAL A 168 6.13 10.51 5.74
CA VAL A 168 6.81 11.36 6.73
C VAL A 168 6.14 11.31 8.11
N GLY A 169 5.04 10.55 8.24
CA GLY A 169 4.29 10.40 9.47
C GLY A 169 5.09 9.76 10.61
N SER A 170 4.45 9.47 11.72
CA SER A 170 5.06 8.88 12.91
C SER A 170 5.43 7.42 12.71
N ALA A 171 6.47 6.97 13.43
CA ALA A 171 6.79 5.55 13.53
C ALA A 171 5.70 4.79 14.33
N ILE A 172 5.46 3.53 13.95
CA ILE A 172 4.56 2.62 14.65
C ILE A 172 5.39 1.43 15.13
N TYR A 173 5.52 1.29 16.43
CA TYR A 173 6.36 0.28 17.08
C TYR A 173 5.54 -0.96 17.48
N GLY A 174 6.24 -2.09 17.67
CA GLY A 174 5.64 -3.34 18.13
C GLY A 174 5.13 -4.27 17.02
N TYR A 175 5.31 -3.88 15.75
CA TYR A 175 4.88 -4.66 14.58
C TYR A 175 6.02 -4.98 13.62
N GLU A 176 7.26 -4.70 14.00
CA GLU A 176 8.45 -4.82 13.12
C GLU A 176 8.67 -6.25 12.63
N ASP A 177 8.27 -7.22 13.43
CA ASP A 177 8.43 -8.65 13.10
C ASP A 177 7.74 -9.03 11.78
N ILE A 178 6.64 -8.35 11.42
CA ILE A 178 5.95 -8.61 10.15
C ILE A 178 6.81 -8.29 8.90
N LEU A 179 7.88 -7.53 9.08
CA LEU A 179 8.81 -7.19 8.00
C LEU A 179 9.87 -8.28 7.75
N LYS A 180 10.04 -9.21 8.69
CA LYS A 180 10.97 -10.34 8.58
C LYS A 180 10.53 -11.34 7.50
N PRO A 181 11.44 -12.16 6.97
CA PRO A 181 11.06 -13.29 6.14
C PRO A 181 10.10 -14.24 6.88
N ILE A 182 9.13 -14.80 6.18
CA ILE A 182 8.07 -15.65 6.77
C ILE A 182 8.68 -16.80 7.60
N LYS A 183 9.74 -17.43 7.11
CA LYS A 183 10.45 -18.52 7.79
C LYS A 183 11.11 -18.13 9.13
N GLU A 184 11.30 -16.86 9.39
CA GLU A 184 11.94 -16.33 10.60
C GLU A 184 10.90 -15.77 11.60
N MET A 185 9.61 -15.81 11.26
CA MET A 185 8.55 -15.28 12.11
C MET A 185 8.05 -16.34 13.10
N ARG A 186 7.92 -15.94 14.37
CA ARG A 186 7.28 -16.77 15.41
C ARG A 186 5.77 -16.80 15.25
N GLU A 187 5.20 -15.63 14.97
CA GLU A 187 3.78 -15.45 14.67
C GLU A 187 3.66 -14.66 13.37
N ASN A 188 2.88 -15.20 12.44
CA ASN A 188 2.71 -14.60 11.12
C ASN A 188 1.42 -13.78 11.01
N LYS A 189 0.61 -13.71 12.07
CA LYS A 189 -0.67 -13.00 12.09
C LYS A 189 -0.72 -12.06 13.28
N LEU A 190 -0.86 -10.77 13.01
CA LEU A 190 -0.91 -9.72 14.03
C LEU A 190 -2.26 -9.01 13.95
N CYS A 191 -2.85 -8.73 15.11
CA CYS A 191 -4.03 -7.86 15.21
C CYS A 191 -3.59 -6.41 15.27
N VAL A 192 -4.13 -5.58 14.40
CA VAL A 192 -3.85 -4.15 14.32
C VAL A 192 -5.15 -3.39 14.47
N GLN A 193 -5.22 -2.53 15.47
CA GLN A 193 -6.33 -1.61 15.61
C GLN A 193 -6.04 -0.33 14.83
N LEU A 194 -6.83 -0.07 13.81
CA LEU A 194 -6.71 1.10 12.97
C LEU A 194 -7.96 1.98 13.14
N SER A 195 -7.76 3.28 13.26
CA SER A 195 -8.85 4.25 13.36
C SER A 195 -9.27 4.75 11.99
N LEU A 196 -10.55 4.74 11.71
CA LEU A 196 -11.15 5.45 10.58
C LEU A 196 -11.17 6.94 10.89
N PHE A 197 -10.80 7.78 9.94
CA PHE A 197 -10.83 9.24 10.04
C PHE A 197 -12.09 9.81 9.38
#